data_b2ab5909b2897d27b3f908598981e9bc
#
_entry.id   b2ab5909b2897d27b3f908598981e9bc
#
_cell.length_a   1.000
_cell.length_b   1.000
_cell.length_c   1.000
_cell.angle_alpha   90.00
_cell.angle_beta   90.00
_cell.angle_gamma   90.00
#
_symmetry.space_group_name_H-M   'P 1'
#
loop_
_entity.id
_entity.type
_entity.pdbx_description
1 polymer ?
#
loop_
_entity_poly.entity_id
_entity_poly.type
_entity_poly.pdbx_seq_one_letter_code
_entity_poly.pdbx_strand_id
1 'polypeptide(L)'
;MDGEISITGTQAPVRLVANYNGRMILLANNKQELQEGDVIAYITNGADYRHVLRVDSLLQNIYAQTQAEYPLPDSIMLGEISSAYSSFYLAYMQYRRIMESDIYASMRHNLEQKIAVDKEVMNHLNLEISLKERIAKDATVRLKKDSLLYAANGISQKEYEERRNNCLTMEEALLSMRSTYLTKQSDTNQSKMEIQRITLEETENKEKALAELAAQRNALTNAIVIWKERYLASSPISGELEYLGFWRDNSFVQAGQELFTVIPNRNDVTGEVMIPSFGAGKVKPGQVANIKMNNYPYEEYGMLKGTVQSLSRLTNKLETANGTIDAYLVSITFPEGLVTNFGKTLPLDFEAKGSVEIITRPKRLIERLFDNLKSKGEK
;
A
#
# COMPACT_ATOMS: atom_id res chain seq x y z
N MET A 1 3.37 41.88 29.88
CA MET A 1 2.13 41.63 29.16
C MET A 1 1.60 40.28 29.66
N ASP A 2 0.36 40.27 30.09
CA ASP A 2 -0.17 39.17 30.86
C ASP A 2 -1.13 38.34 29.96
N GLY A 3 -1.15 37.05 30.18
CA GLY A 3 -2.01 36.09 29.49
C GLY A 3 -2.25 34.82 30.30
N GLU A 4 -3.19 34.03 29.87
CA GLU A 4 -3.35 32.67 30.38
C GLU A 4 -2.49 31.70 29.58
N ILE A 5 -1.74 30.85 30.28
CA ILE A 5 -0.89 29.82 29.69
C ILE A 5 -1.47 28.44 29.99
N SER A 6 -1.46 27.59 28.97
CA SER A 6 -1.61 26.17 29.13
C SER A 6 -0.26 25.51 28.79
N ILE A 7 0.28 24.77 29.73
CA ILE A 7 1.51 24.01 29.52
C ILE A 7 1.09 22.60 29.07
N THR A 8 1.48 22.27 27.86
CA THR A 8 1.19 20.96 27.23
C THR A 8 2.48 20.33 26.76
N GLY A 9 2.49 19.02 26.61
CA GLY A 9 3.54 18.36 25.86
C GLY A 9 3.47 18.72 24.37
N THR A 10 4.57 18.69 23.65
CA THR A 10 4.64 18.92 22.20
C THR A 10 3.76 17.93 21.44
N GLN A 11 3.57 16.73 21.99
CA GLN A 11 2.60 15.75 21.55
C GLN A 11 1.51 15.63 22.60
N ALA A 12 0.28 15.92 22.20
CA ALA A 12 -0.87 15.77 23.10
C ALA A 12 -1.15 14.30 23.39
N PRO A 13 -1.64 13.95 24.59
CA PRO A 13 -2.16 12.61 24.88
C PRO A 13 -3.28 12.25 23.90
N VAL A 14 -3.25 11.03 23.40
CA VAL A 14 -4.26 10.57 22.44
C VAL A 14 -5.31 9.73 23.17
N ARG A 15 -6.57 10.19 23.11
CA ARG A 15 -7.71 9.50 23.69
C ARG A 15 -8.24 8.46 22.72
N LEU A 16 -8.50 7.26 23.22
CA LEU A 16 -9.07 6.14 22.49
C LEU A 16 -10.51 5.93 22.93
N VAL A 17 -11.39 5.86 21.94
CA VAL A 17 -12.83 5.61 22.13
C VAL A 17 -13.21 4.25 21.60
N ALA A 18 -14.26 3.64 22.16
CA ALA A 18 -14.84 2.44 21.58
C ALA A 18 -15.53 2.77 20.25
N ASN A 19 -15.19 2.04 19.18
CA ASN A 19 -15.82 2.24 17.88
C ASN A 19 -17.06 1.37 17.67
N TYR A 20 -17.31 0.39 18.57
CA TYR A 20 -18.43 -0.52 18.49
C TYR A 20 -18.97 -0.91 19.88
N ASN A 21 -20.24 -1.33 19.93
CA ASN A 21 -20.86 -1.79 21.17
C ASN A 21 -20.52 -3.25 21.41
N GLY A 22 -20.08 -3.60 22.61
CA GLY A 22 -19.82 -5.00 22.93
C GLY A 22 -19.09 -5.22 24.26
N ARG A 23 -18.70 -6.46 24.51
CA ARG A 23 -17.87 -6.80 25.66
C ARG A 23 -16.42 -6.67 25.29
N MET A 24 -15.67 -5.95 26.10
CA MET A 24 -14.24 -5.68 25.92
C MET A 24 -13.39 -6.66 26.71
N ILE A 25 -12.34 -7.17 26.10
CA ILE A 25 -11.26 -7.92 26.74
C ILE A 25 -10.00 -7.06 26.74
N LEU A 26 -9.40 -6.91 27.89
CA LEU A 26 -8.18 -6.15 28.10
C LEU A 26 -6.95 -7.01 27.81
N LEU A 27 -5.98 -6.49 27.06
CA LEU A 27 -4.72 -7.16 26.74
C LEU A 27 -3.51 -6.45 27.38
N ALA A 28 -3.59 -5.14 27.57
CA ALA A 28 -2.57 -4.33 28.23
C ALA A 28 -3.08 -3.81 29.57
N ASN A 29 -2.16 -3.66 30.53
CA ASN A 29 -2.47 -3.17 31.87
C ASN A 29 -2.41 -1.65 31.96
N ASN A 30 -3.15 -1.07 32.92
CA ASN A 30 -3.04 0.35 33.21
C ASN A 30 -1.60 0.71 33.60
N LYS A 31 -1.08 1.83 33.09
CA LYS A 31 0.30 2.33 33.25
C LYS A 31 1.38 1.44 32.62
N GLN A 32 1.00 0.63 31.63
CA GLN A 32 1.94 -0.12 30.81
C GLN A 32 2.51 0.77 29.72
N GLU A 33 3.82 0.65 29.49
CA GLU A 33 4.46 1.25 28.31
C GLU A 33 4.08 0.47 27.05
N LEU A 34 3.65 1.20 26.02
CA LEU A 34 3.21 0.68 24.73
C LEU A 34 4.06 1.25 23.60
N GLN A 35 4.20 0.45 22.55
CA GLN A 35 4.70 0.88 21.25
C GLN A 35 3.53 1.25 20.34
N GLU A 36 3.79 2.08 19.33
CA GLU A 36 2.82 2.34 18.27
C GLU A 36 2.37 1.01 17.60
N GLY A 37 1.05 0.80 17.52
CA GLY A 37 0.44 -0.41 16.97
C GLY A 37 0.15 -1.52 17.98
N ASP A 38 0.63 -1.44 19.23
CA ASP A 38 0.32 -2.44 20.26
C ASP A 38 -1.18 -2.50 20.54
N VAL A 39 -1.73 -3.72 20.64
CA VAL A 39 -3.16 -3.94 20.90
C VAL A 39 -3.41 -3.82 22.40
N ILE A 40 -4.24 -2.86 22.78
CA ILE A 40 -4.62 -2.57 24.17
C ILE A 40 -5.78 -3.44 24.62
N ALA A 41 -6.80 -3.54 23.77
CA ALA A 41 -8.02 -4.28 24.06
C ALA A 41 -8.73 -4.66 22.76
N TYR A 42 -9.65 -5.63 22.84
CA TYR A 42 -10.54 -5.92 21.72
C TYR A 42 -11.98 -6.14 22.19
N ILE A 43 -12.93 -5.83 21.30
CA ILE A 43 -14.36 -6.10 21.51
C ILE A 43 -14.67 -7.48 20.99
N THR A 44 -15.26 -8.33 21.84
CA THR A 44 -15.59 -9.72 21.50
C THR A 44 -16.57 -9.80 20.33
N ASN A 45 -16.25 -10.63 19.36
CA ASN A 45 -17.05 -10.92 18.18
C ASN A 45 -16.84 -12.38 17.74
N GLY A 46 -17.34 -12.77 16.58
CA GLY A 46 -17.19 -14.13 16.06
C GLY A 46 -15.79 -14.52 15.55
N ALA A 47 -14.81 -13.59 15.58
CA ALA A 47 -13.44 -13.84 15.16
C ALA A 47 -12.48 -13.94 16.37
N ASP A 48 -11.42 -14.75 16.23
CA ASP A 48 -10.26 -14.65 17.11
C ASP A 48 -9.31 -13.58 16.55
N TYR A 49 -9.05 -12.51 17.33
CA TYR A 49 -8.21 -11.38 16.88
C TYR A 49 -6.80 -11.82 16.44
N ARG A 50 -6.23 -12.85 17.07
CA ARG A 50 -4.91 -13.39 16.73
C ARG A 50 -4.90 -14.02 15.34
N HIS A 51 -5.99 -14.71 14.97
CA HIS A 51 -6.15 -15.28 13.63
C HIS A 51 -6.26 -14.18 12.58
N VAL A 52 -7.00 -13.10 12.86
CA VAL A 52 -7.11 -11.95 11.97
C VAL A 52 -5.75 -11.26 11.76
N LEU A 53 -5.02 -10.98 12.85
CA LEU A 53 -3.68 -10.39 12.78
C LEU A 53 -2.67 -11.27 12.03
N ARG A 54 -2.77 -12.60 12.20
CA ARG A 54 -1.93 -13.56 11.48
C ARG A 54 -2.21 -13.52 9.97
N VAL A 55 -3.47 -13.47 9.56
CA VAL A 55 -3.86 -13.33 8.14
C VAL A 55 -3.36 -12.01 7.58
N ASP A 56 -3.51 -10.92 8.32
CA ASP A 56 -3.01 -9.60 7.92
C ASP A 56 -1.49 -9.60 7.69
N SER A 57 -0.72 -10.13 8.63
CA SER A 57 0.74 -10.27 8.50
C SER A 57 1.14 -11.13 7.29
N LEU A 58 0.41 -12.22 7.02
CA LEU A 58 0.64 -13.06 5.84
C LEU A 58 0.37 -12.28 4.55
N LEU A 59 -0.70 -11.48 4.48
CA LEU A 59 -1.02 -10.67 3.29
C LEU A 59 0.04 -9.61 2.99
N GLN A 60 0.68 -9.02 4.01
CA GLN A 60 1.77 -8.07 3.85
C GLN A 60 3.05 -8.74 3.33
N ASN A 61 3.34 -9.96 3.77
CA ASN A 61 4.54 -10.71 3.37
C ASN A 61 4.46 -11.26 1.93
N ILE A 62 3.27 -11.41 1.32
CA ILE A 62 3.11 -11.89 -0.06
C ILE A 62 3.76 -10.96 -1.08
N TYR A 63 3.81 -9.68 -0.84
CA TYR A 63 4.54 -8.76 -1.71
C TYR A 63 6.04 -9.05 -1.79
N ALA A 64 6.60 -9.67 -0.76
CA ALA A 64 8.04 -9.95 -0.68
C ALA A 64 8.42 -11.31 -1.29
N GLN A 65 7.49 -12.27 -1.45
CA GLN A 65 7.80 -13.64 -1.89
C GLN A 65 6.71 -14.17 -2.83
N THR A 66 6.91 -14.00 -4.13
CA THR A 66 6.02 -14.49 -5.21
C THR A 66 5.86 -16.02 -5.28
N GLN A 67 6.56 -16.79 -4.45
CA GLN A 67 6.56 -18.25 -4.44
C GLN A 67 6.30 -18.90 -3.08
N ALA A 68 5.93 -18.13 -2.05
CA ALA A 68 5.68 -18.69 -0.74
C ALA A 68 4.39 -19.53 -0.73
N GLU A 69 4.50 -20.79 -0.35
CA GLU A 69 3.35 -21.58 0.07
C GLU A 69 2.68 -20.87 1.24
N TYR A 70 1.37 -20.68 1.11
CA TYR A 70 0.54 -20.19 2.20
C TYR A 70 0.27 -21.36 3.14
N PRO A 71 0.91 -21.42 4.31
CA PRO A 71 0.49 -22.34 5.34
C PRO A 71 -0.78 -21.78 5.97
N LEU A 72 -1.92 -22.16 5.41
CA LEU A 72 -3.21 -21.81 6.00
C LEU A 72 -3.41 -22.72 7.21
N PRO A 73 -3.69 -22.18 8.39
CA PRO A 73 -4.05 -22.98 9.52
C PRO A 73 -5.39 -23.69 9.26
N ASP A 74 -5.48 -24.97 9.59
CA ASP A 74 -6.64 -25.83 9.34
C ASP A 74 -7.94 -25.37 10.03
N SER A 75 -7.84 -24.49 11.04
CA SER A 75 -8.99 -23.91 11.71
C SER A 75 -8.76 -22.42 12.00
N ILE A 76 -9.34 -21.55 11.18
CA ILE A 76 -9.30 -20.10 11.37
C ILE A 76 -10.68 -19.59 11.74
N MET A 77 -10.77 -18.91 12.90
CA MET A 77 -11.98 -18.22 13.31
C MET A 77 -11.88 -16.74 12.88
N LEU A 78 -12.48 -16.38 11.75
CA LEU A 78 -12.41 -15.03 11.16
C LEU A 78 -13.74 -14.28 11.25
N GLY A 79 -14.82 -14.89 11.75
CA GLY A 79 -16.10 -14.24 11.89
C GLY A 79 -16.60 -13.63 10.57
N GLU A 80 -16.90 -12.34 10.58
CA GLU A 80 -17.41 -11.61 9.41
C GLU A 80 -16.40 -11.51 8.24
N ILE A 81 -15.10 -11.70 8.48
CA ILE A 81 -14.06 -11.66 7.43
C ILE A 81 -13.99 -13.00 6.66
N SER A 82 -14.61 -14.07 7.17
CA SER A 82 -14.50 -15.43 6.61
C SER A 82 -14.85 -15.51 5.12
N SER A 83 -15.86 -14.76 4.66
CA SER A 83 -16.26 -14.76 3.25
C SER A 83 -15.20 -14.13 2.34
N ALA A 84 -14.62 -12.99 2.73
CA ALA A 84 -13.56 -12.33 1.99
C ALA A 84 -12.29 -13.19 1.95
N TYR A 85 -11.97 -13.84 3.07
CA TYR A 85 -10.85 -14.79 3.14
C TYR A 85 -11.05 -16.00 2.22
N SER A 86 -12.26 -16.60 2.19
CA SER A 86 -12.56 -17.73 1.32
C SER A 86 -12.45 -17.35 -0.16
N SER A 87 -12.94 -16.18 -0.54
CA SER A 87 -12.81 -15.66 -1.92
C SER A 87 -11.35 -15.46 -2.33
N PHE A 88 -10.56 -14.85 -1.46
CA PHE A 88 -9.12 -14.70 -1.67
C PHE A 88 -8.41 -16.06 -1.80
N TYR A 89 -8.72 -17.00 -0.92
CA TYR A 89 -8.13 -18.34 -0.96
C TYR A 89 -8.42 -19.07 -2.25
N LEU A 90 -9.67 -19.04 -2.73
CA LEU A 90 -10.06 -19.64 -4.00
C LEU A 90 -9.31 -19.02 -5.17
N ALA A 91 -9.21 -17.68 -5.21
CA ALA A 91 -8.46 -16.97 -6.25
C ALA A 91 -6.96 -17.33 -6.21
N TYR A 92 -6.38 -17.46 -5.02
CA TYR A 92 -4.99 -17.88 -4.83
C TYR A 92 -4.76 -19.32 -5.36
N MET A 93 -5.64 -20.26 -5.01
CA MET A 93 -5.54 -21.65 -5.49
C MET A 93 -5.70 -21.74 -7.01
N GLN A 94 -6.57 -20.92 -7.60
CA GLN A 94 -6.74 -20.86 -9.05
C GLN A 94 -5.49 -20.29 -9.74
N TYR A 95 -4.95 -19.19 -9.23
CA TYR A 95 -3.71 -18.60 -9.72
C TYR A 95 -2.55 -19.60 -9.66
N ARG A 96 -2.36 -20.25 -8.52
CA ARG A 96 -1.31 -21.27 -8.33
C ARG A 96 -1.45 -22.43 -9.34
N ARG A 97 -2.67 -22.95 -9.53
CA ARG A 97 -2.93 -24.03 -10.51
C ARG A 97 -2.54 -23.63 -11.92
N ILE A 98 -2.84 -22.39 -12.33
CA ILE A 98 -2.50 -21.90 -13.67
C ILE A 98 -0.98 -21.73 -13.81
N MET A 99 -0.30 -21.21 -12.77
CA MET A 99 1.14 -20.99 -12.80
C MET A 99 1.96 -22.29 -12.78
N GLU A 100 1.50 -23.31 -12.07
CA GLU A 100 2.15 -24.63 -11.95
C GLU A 100 1.78 -25.58 -13.10
N SER A 101 0.84 -25.21 -13.97
CA SER A 101 0.35 -26.08 -15.03
C SER A 101 1.29 -26.11 -16.24
N ASP A 102 1.74 -27.30 -16.61
CA ASP A 102 2.56 -27.54 -17.81
C ASP A 102 1.73 -27.83 -19.08
N ILE A 103 0.40 -27.68 -19.02
CA ILE A 103 -0.50 -28.02 -20.13
C ILE A 103 -0.13 -27.26 -21.41
N TYR A 104 0.03 -25.94 -21.31
CA TYR A 104 0.37 -25.07 -22.44
C TYR A 104 1.77 -25.40 -23.02
N ALA A 105 2.74 -25.66 -22.15
CA ALA A 105 4.07 -26.08 -22.57
C ALA A 105 4.05 -27.41 -23.32
N SER A 106 3.28 -28.38 -22.84
CA SER A 106 3.10 -29.67 -23.49
C SER A 106 2.41 -29.57 -24.87
N MET A 107 1.37 -28.71 -24.97
CA MET A 107 0.68 -28.45 -26.24
C MET A 107 1.64 -27.81 -27.26
N ARG A 108 2.43 -26.82 -26.88
CA ARG A 108 3.43 -26.18 -27.77
C ARG A 108 4.47 -27.20 -28.21
N HIS A 109 5.00 -27.99 -27.30
CA HIS A 109 6.00 -29.01 -27.61
C HIS A 109 5.51 -30.02 -28.66
N ASN A 110 4.27 -30.53 -28.53
CA ASN A 110 3.69 -31.42 -29.50
C ASN A 110 3.57 -30.81 -30.91
N LEU A 111 3.18 -29.51 -30.98
CA LEU A 111 3.11 -28.80 -32.26
C LEU A 111 4.50 -28.53 -32.85
N GLU A 112 5.50 -28.24 -32.03
CA GLU A 112 6.88 -28.08 -32.46
C GLU A 112 7.45 -29.37 -33.03
N GLN A 113 7.17 -30.53 -32.42
CA GLN A 113 7.55 -31.83 -32.96
C GLN A 113 6.85 -32.09 -34.31
N LYS A 114 5.56 -31.78 -34.44
CA LYS A 114 4.86 -31.89 -35.73
C LYS A 114 5.50 -31.02 -36.81
N ILE A 115 5.84 -29.75 -36.47
CA ILE A 115 6.52 -28.84 -37.39
C ILE A 115 7.89 -29.42 -37.81
N ALA A 116 8.63 -30.02 -36.89
CA ALA A 116 9.93 -30.64 -37.22
C ALA A 116 9.79 -31.78 -38.21
N VAL A 117 8.83 -32.68 -37.99
CA VAL A 117 8.52 -33.79 -38.91
C VAL A 117 8.06 -33.28 -40.28
N ASP A 118 7.12 -32.31 -40.32
CA ASP A 118 6.64 -31.74 -41.59
C ASP A 118 7.79 -31.05 -42.37
N LYS A 119 8.74 -30.40 -41.70
CA LYS A 119 9.95 -29.85 -42.35
C LYS A 119 10.85 -30.92 -42.96
N GLU A 120 11.04 -32.05 -42.28
CA GLU A 120 11.81 -33.18 -42.87
C GLU A 120 11.13 -33.74 -44.12
N VAL A 121 9.81 -33.94 -44.06
CA VAL A 121 9.01 -34.38 -45.23
C VAL A 121 9.13 -33.39 -46.37
N MET A 122 9.05 -32.09 -46.09
CA MET A 122 9.23 -31.02 -47.10
C MET A 122 10.63 -31.02 -47.72
N ASN A 123 11.67 -31.30 -46.95
CA ASN A 123 13.04 -31.42 -47.47
C ASN A 123 13.17 -32.61 -48.42
N HIS A 124 12.61 -33.76 -48.07
CA HIS A 124 12.58 -34.92 -48.95
C HIS A 124 11.79 -34.67 -50.24
N LEU A 125 10.57 -34.09 -50.11
CA LEU A 125 9.76 -33.72 -51.27
C LEU A 125 10.51 -32.75 -52.20
N ASN A 126 11.25 -31.79 -51.66
CA ASN A 126 12.00 -30.81 -52.43
C ASN A 126 13.13 -31.48 -53.24
N LEU A 127 13.82 -32.47 -52.66
CA LEU A 127 14.81 -33.29 -53.37
C LEU A 127 14.17 -34.11 -54.50
N GLU A 128 13.03 -34.75 -54.23
CA GLU A 128 12.31 -35.52 -55.23
C GLU A 128 11.77 -34.61 -56.36
N ILE A 129 11.22 -33.43 -56.04
CA ILE A 129 10.77 -32.46 -57.03
C ILE A 129 11.94 -32.07 -57.94
N SER A 130 13.11 -31.75 -57.38
CA SER A 130 14.31 -31.38 -58.16
C SER A 130 14.76 -32.48 -59.12
N LEU A 131 14.68 -33.75 -58.72
CA LEU A 131 14.99 -34.90 -59.57
C LEU A 131 13.95 -35.06 -60.66
N LYS A 132 12.66 -34.99 -60.32
CA LYS A 132 11.55 -35.11 -61.29
C LYS A 132 11.55 -33.95 -62.31
N GLU A 133 11.90 -32.73 -61.88
CA GLU A 133 12.08 -31.56 -62.81
C GLU A 133 13.14 -31.86 -63.85
N ARG A 134 14.28 -32.43 -63.46
CA ARG A 134 15.33 -32.80 -64.41
C ARG A 134 14.84 -33.86 -65.40
N ILE A 135 14.16 -34.92 -64.92
CA ILE A 135 13.62 -36.01 -65.73
C ILE A 135 12.57 -35.45 -66.75
N ALA A 136 11.63 -34.60 -66.26
CA ALA A 136 10.60 -34.01 -67.10
C ALA A 136 11.21 -33.09 -68.15
N LYS A 137 12.23 -32.27 -67.77
CA LYS A 137 12.96 -31.44 -68.72
C LYS A 137 13.65 -32.24 -69.81
N ASP A 138 14.31 -33.33 -69.47
CA ASP A 138 14.95 -34.23 -70.44
C ASP A 138 13.91 -34.93 -71.37
N ALA A 139 12.75 -35.35 -70.82
CA ALA A 139 11.65 -35.90 -71.56
C ALA A 139 11.09 -34.86 -72.55
N THR A 140 10.88 -33.61 -72.15
CA THR A 140 10.41 -32.52 -73.03
C THR A 140 11.39 -32.20 -74.14
N VAL A 141 12.73 -32.23 -73.90
CA VAL A 141 13.74 -32.06 -74.93
C VAL A 141 13.72 -33.22 -75.93
N ARG A 142 13.55 -34.45 -75.44
CA ARG A 142 13.41 -35.66 -76.32
C ARG A 142 12.15 -35.55 -77.18
N LEU A 143 11.00 -35.21 -76.60
CA LEU A 143 9.73 -35.07 -77.28
C LEU A 143 9.81 -34.05 -78.44
N LYS A 144 10.55 -32.90 -78.23
CA LYS A 144 10.81 -31.93 -79.30
C LYS A 144 11.59 -32.55 -80.46
N LYS A 145 12.58 -33.40 -80.22
CA LYS A 145 13.31 -34.10 -81.24
C LYS A 145 12.40 -35.09 -81.95
N ASP A 146 11.59 -35.89 -81.21
CA ASP A 146 10.65 -36.81 -81.69
C ASP A 146 9.56 -36.18 -82.57
N SER A 147 9.12 -34.97 -82.27
CA SER A 147 8.19 -34.19 -83.08
C SER A 147 8.77 -33.85 -84.45
N LEU A 148 10.08 -33.56 -84.52
CA LEU A 148 10.77 -33.30 -85.79
C LEU A 148 10.92 -34.62 -86.63
N LEU A 149 11.23 -35.73 -85.91
CA LEU A 149 11.28 -37.07 -86.57
C LEU A 149 9.94 -37.47 -87.11
N TYR A 150 8.87 -37.27 -86.36
CA TYR A 150 7.50 -37.56 -86.82
C TYR A 150 7.15 -36.71 -88.05
N ALA A 151 7.44 -35.39 -88.05
CA ALA A 151 7.22 -34.54 -89.21
C ALA A 151 8.00 -34.95 -90.45
N ALA A 152 9.18 -35.59 -90.25
CA ALA A 152 10.00 -36.20 -91.33
C ALA A 152 9.62 -37.63 -91.70
N ASN A 153 8.50 -38.20 -91.17
CA ASN A 153 8.06 -39.60 -91.34
C ASN A 153 9.08 -40.60 -90.78
N GLY A 154 9.95 -40.21 -89.84
CA GLY A 154 10.94 -41.15 -89.28
C GLY A 154 10.46 -42.00 -88.11
N ILE A 155 9.28 -41.67 -87.50
CA ILE A 155 8.58 -42.51 -86.52
C ILE A 155 7.08 -42.57 -86.82
N SER A 156 6.37 -43.60 -86.31
CA SER A 156 4.95 -43.71 -86.45
C SER A 156 4.16 -42.76 -85.56
N GLN A 157 2.89 -42.48 -85.96
CA GLN A 157 2.00 -41.63 -85.10
C GLN A 157 1.82 -42.25 -83.71
N LYS A 158 1.65 -43.58 -83.63
CA LYS A 158 1.48 -44.33 -82.37
C LYS A 158 2.69 -44.16 -81.45
N GLU A 159 3.91 -44.25 -81.95
CA GLU A 159 5.13 -44.06 -81.19
C GLU A 159 5.26 -42.65 -80.70
N TYR A 160 4.90 -41.62 -81.51
CA TYR A 160 4.91 -40.21 -81.10
C TYR A 160 3.89 -39.95 -80.00
N GLU A 161 2.67 -40.45 -80.11
CA GLU A 161 1.61 -40.33 -79.12
C GLU A 161 1.97 -41.01 -77.81
N GLU A 162 2.58 -42.17 -77.81
CA GLU A 162 3.07 -42.88 -76.59
C GLU A 162 4.15 -42.02 -75.86
N ARG A 163 5.09 -41.50 -76.60
CA ARG A 163 6.16 -40.62 -76.00
C ARG A 163 5.58 -39.31 -75.45
N ARG A 164 4.61 -38.70 -76.11
CA ARG A 164 3.89 -37.53 -75.67
C ARG A 164 3.11 -37.79 -74.34
N ASN A 165 2.39 -38.95 -74.34
CA ASN A 165 1.63 -39.35 -73.16
C ASN A 165 2.57 -39.56 -71.94
N ASN A 166 3.71 -40.27 -72.18
CA ASN A 166 4.71 -40.44 -71.16
C ASN A 166 5.26 -39.11 -70.59
N CYS A 167 5.49 -38.10 -71.45
CA CYS A 167 5.90 -36.78 -71.03
C CYS A 167 4.81 -36.09 -70.21
N LEU A 168 3.54 -36.15 -70.59
CA LEU A 168 2.42 -35.56 -69.83
C LEU A 168 2.25 -36.25 -68.45
N THR A 169 2.41 -37.58 -68.37
CA THR A 169 2.36 -38.30 -67.08
C THR A 169 3.48 -37.83 -66.12
N MET A 170 4.68 -37.57 -66.67
CA MET A 170 5.81 -37.02 -65.84
C MET A 170 5.50 -35.62 -65.34
N GLU A 171 4.89 -34.78 -66.15
CA GLU A 171 4.49 -33.40 -65.76
C GLU A 171 3.36 -33.44 -64.72
N GLU A 172 2.36 -34.30 -64.85
CA GLU A 172 1.31 -34.52 -63.85
C GLU A 172 1.90 -34.97 -62.50
N ALA A 173 2.83 -35.94 -62.53
CA ALA A 173 3.50 -36.43 -61.32
C ALA A 173 4.28 -35.30 -60.59
N LEU A 174 4.95 -34.41 -61.36
CA LEU A 174 5.65 -33.24 -60.82
C LEU A 174 4.68 -32.25 -60.21
N LEU A 175 3.56 -31.93 -60.85
CA LEU A 175 2.52 -31.04 -60.34
C LEU A 175 1.89 -31.59 -59.05
N SER A 176 1.60 -32.88 -58.99
CA SER A 176 1.10 -33.54 -57.79
C SER A 176 2.07 -33.42 -56.61
N MET A 177 3.38 -33.65 -56.84
CA MET A 177 4.39 -33.48 -55.79
C MET A 177 4.51 -32.04 -55.29
N ARG A 178 4.47 -31.06 -56.20
CA ARG A 178 4.47 -29.65 -55.84
C ARG A 178 3.23 -29.28 -55.00
N SER A 179 2.06 -29.81 -55.35
CA SER A 179 0.83 -29.63 -54.58
C SER A 179 0.99 -30.21 -53.17
N THR A 180 1.55 -31.41 -53.03
CA THR A 180 1.81 -32.02 -51.72
C THR A 180 2.78 -31.17 -50.87
N TYR A 181 3.84 -30.64 -51.49
CA TYR A 181 4.77 -29.74 -50.82
C TYR A 181 4.06 -28.48 -50.27
N LEU A 182 3.22 -27.83 -51.09
CA LEU A 182 2.45 -26.62 -50.69
C LEU A 182 1.45 -26.93 -49.56
N THR A 183 0.81 -28.11 -49.59
CA THR A 183 -0.07 -28.57 -48.52
C THR A 183 0.71 -28.70 -47.20
N LYS A 184 1.88 -29.33 -47.23
CA LYS A 184 2.74 -29.49 -46.07
C LYS A 184 3.26 -28.13 -45.53
N GLN A 185 3.56 -27.19 -46.41
CA GLN A 185 3.91 -25.83 -46.05
C GLN A 185 2.74 -25.12 -45.35
N SER A 186 1.53 -25.29 -45.86
CA SER A 186 0.30 -24.75 -45.26
C SER A 186 0.08 -25.33 -43.85
N ASP A 187 0.19 -26.66 -43.69
CA ASP A 187 0.06 -27.39 -42.43
C ASP A 187 1.06 -26.85 -41.37
N THR A 188 2.32 -26.64 -41.81
CA THR A 188 3.37 -26.07 -40.97
C THR A 188 3.00 -24.65 -40.49
N ASN A 189 2.51 -23.80 -41.40
CA ASN A 189 2.10 -22.44 -41.05
C ASN A 189 0.89 -22.43 -40.10
N GLN A 190 -0.07 -23.33 -40.31
CA GLN A 190 -1.21 -23.48 -39.42
C GLN A 190 -0.75 -23.91 -38.00
N SER A 191 0.19 -24.85 -37.91
CA SER A 191 0.74 -25.26 -36.61
C SER A 191 1.48 -24.14 -35.91
N LYS A 192 2.20 -23.26 -36.64
CA LYS A 192 2.83 -22.06 -36.07
C LYS A 192 1.80 -21.06 -35.55
N MET A 193 0.72 -20.80 -36.28
CA MET A 193 -0.36 -19.90 -35.83
C MET A 193 -1.03 -20.47 -34.56
N GLU A 194 -1.19 -21.79 -34.49
CA GLU A 194 -1.76 -22.43 -33.31
C GLU A 194 -0.85 -22.29 -32.08
N ILE A 195 0.48 -22.39 -32.23
CA ILE A 195 1.44 -22.08 -31.14
C ILE A 195 1.28 -20.64 -30.65
N GLN A 196 1.15 -19.68 -31.56
CA GLN A 196 0.92 -18.27 -31.19
C GLN A 196 -0.40 -18.10 -30.44
N ARG A 197 -1.47 -18.75 -30.89
CA ARG A 197 -2.79 -18.72 -30.22
C ARG A 197 -2.70 -19.29 -28.79
N ILE A 198 -2.06 -20.45 -28.62
CA ILE A 198 -1.86 -21.09 -27.32
C ILE A 198 -1.04 -20.18 -26.38
N THR A 199 0.00 -19.52 -26.91
CA THR A 199 0.83 -18.60 -26.12
C THR A 199 0.05 -17.38 -25.66
N LEU A 200 -0.78 -16.80 -26.52
CA LEU A 200 -1.65 -15.69 -26.17
C LEU A 200 -2.67 -16.09 -25.10
N GLU A 201 -3.35 -17.25 -25.30
CA GLU A 201 -4.32 -17.78 -24.35
C GLU A 201 -3.70 -18.05 -22.97
N GLU A 202 -2.49 -18.60 -22.92
CA GLU A 202 -1.75 -18.80 -21.68
C GLU A 202 -1.50 -17.45 -20.96
N THR A 203 -1.03 -16.45 -21.71
CA THR A 203 -0.75 -15.12 -21.15
C THR A 203 -2.02 -14.47 -20.61
N GLU A 204 -3.11 -14.48 -21.40
CA GLU A 204 -4.39 -13.91 -20.97
C GLU A 204 -4.94 -14.61 -19.71
N ASN A 205 -4.84 -15.95 -19.64
CA ASN A 205 -5.32 -16.68 -18.48
C ASN A 205 -4.49 -16.40 -17.22
N LYS A 206 -3.15 -16.27 -17.37
CA LYS A 206 -2.26 -15.86 -16.28
C LYS A 206 -2.56 -14.44 -15.78
N GLU A 207 -2.75 -13.51 -16.72
CA GLU A 207 -3.09 -12.11 -16.38
C GLU A 207 -4.45 -12.00 -15.69
N LYS A 208 -5.47 -12.70 -16.19
CA LYS A 208 -6.80 -12.75 -15.56
C LYS A 208 -6.74 -13.32 -14.15
N ALA A 209 -6.03 -14.43 -13.95
CA ALA A 209 -5.89 -15.02 -12.63
C ALA A 209 -5.12 -14.12 -11.65
N LEU A 210 -4.09 -13.42 -12.12
CA LEU A 210 -3.34 -12.46 -11.32
C LEU A 210 -4.21 -11.25 -10.94
N ALA A 211 -4.99 -10.71 -11.88
CA ALA A 211 -5.90 -9.60 -11.64
C ALA A 211 -6.98 -9.97 -10.61
N GLU A 212 -7.57 -11.16 -10.74
CA GLU A 212 -8.56 -11.67 -9.78
C GLU A 212 -7.94 -11.86 -8.38
N LEU A 213 -6.76 -12.45 -8.29
CA LEU A 213 -6.04 -12.59 -7.02
C LEU A 213 -5.77 -11.23 -6.36
N ALA A 214 -5.34 -10.25 -7.14
CA ALA A 214 -5.10 -8.90 -6.65
C ALA A 214 -6.40 -8.23 -6.15
N ALA A 215 -7.51 -8.39 -6.87
CA ALA A 215 -8.82 -7.86 -6.48
C ALA A 215 -9.30 -8.47 -5.16
N GLN A 216 -9.25 -9.80 -5.03
CA GLN A 216 -9.69 -10.51 -3.83
C GLN A 216 -8.77 -10.23 -2.64
N ARG A 217 -7.46 -10.06 -2.86
CA ARG A 217 -6.53 -9.63 -1.82
C ARG A 217 -6.87 -8.24 -1.29
N ASN A 218 -7.13 -7.28 -2.19
CA ASN A 218 -7.52 -5.93 -1.79
C ASN A 218 -8.85 -5.94 -1.01
N ALA A 219 -9.81 -6.73 -1.43
CA ALA A 219 -11.08 -6.89 -0.71
C ALA A 219 -10.87 -7.44 0.70
N LEU A 220 -10.02 -8.46 0.85
CA LEU A 220 -9.69 -9.04 2.15
C LEU A 220 -8.92 -8.04 3.04
N THR A 221 -7.93 -7.33 2.49
CA THR A 221 -7.19 -6.29 3.22
C THR A 221 -8.12 -5.21 3.75
N ASN A 222 -9.04 -4.72 2.91
CA ASN A 222 -10.03 -3.72 3.33
C ASN A 222 -10.97 -4.27 4.43
N ALA A 223 -11.41 -5.51 4.30
CA ALA A 223 -12.24 -6.15 5.33
C ALA A 223 -11.51 -6.25 6.67
N ILE A 224 -10.20 -6.59 6.66
CA ILE A 224 -9.36 -6.63 7.86
C ILE A 224 -9.19 -5.23 8.46
N VAL A 225 -8.93 -4.21 7.66
CA VAL A 225 -8.79 -2.82 8.15
C VAL A 225 -10.07 -2.37 8.83
N ILE A 226 -11.23 -2.53 8.19
CA ILE A 226 -12.52 -2.17 8.77
C ILE A 226 -12.79 -2.94 10.07
N TRP A 227 -12.44 -4.24 10.10
CA TRP A 227 -12.60 -5.06 11.28
C TRP A 227 -11.69 -4.57 12.43
N LYS A 228 -10.42 -4.25 12.14
CA LYS A 228 -9.49 -3.70 13.14
C LYS A 228 -10.02 -2.38 13.72
N GLU A 229 -10.42 -1.44 12.87
CA GLU A 229 -10.96 -0.16 13.31
C GLU A 229 -12.20 -0.33 14.18
N ARG A 230 -13.02 -1.33 13.91
CA ARG A 230 -14.27 -1.57 14.65
C ARG A 230 -14.05 -2.27 15.99
N TYR A 231 -13.16 -3.25 16.05
CA TYR A 231 -13.08 -4.18 17.17
C TYR A 231 -11.78 -4.11 17.96
N LEU A 232 -10.69 -3.54 17.43
CA LEU A 232 -9.44 -3.40 18.15
C LEU A 232 -9.24 -1.97 18.66
N ALA A 233 -8.80 -1.84 19.90
CA ALA A 233 -8.19 -0.64 20.43
C ALA A 233 -6.67 -0.85 20.43
N SER A 234 -5.97 -0.17 19.51
CA SER A 234 -4.51 -0.21 19.41
C SER A 234 -3.92 1.17 19.68
N SER A 235 -2.69 1.20 20.17
CA SER A 235 -2.00 2.44 20.49
C SER A 235 -1.58 3.16 19.20
N PRO A 236 -2.00 4.42 19.00
CA PRO A 236 -1.62 5.21 17.82
C PRO A 236 -0.21 5.81 17.93
N ILE A 237 0.38 5.82 19.13
CA ILE A 237 1.69 6.38 19.44
C ILE A 237 2.40 5.51 20.49
N SER A 238 3.71 5.64 20.60
CA SER A 238 4.46 5.02 21.71
C SER A 238 4.32 5.90 22.97
N GLY A 239 3.97 5.28 24.11
CA GLY A 239 3.73 6.00 25.35
C GLY A 239 3.19 5.14 26.49
N GLU A 240 2.84 5.75 27.62
CA GLU A 240 2.23 5.13 28.76
C GLU A 240 0.71 5.07 28.62
N LEU A 241 0.12 3.90 28.84
CA LEU A 241 -1.34 3.70 28.79
C LEU A 241 -2.00 4.13 30.09
N GLU A 242 -3.03 4.94 30.02
CA GLU A 242 -3.88 5.28 31.16
C GLU A 242 -5.34 4.97 30.87
N TYR A 243 -6.01 4.32 31.84
CA TYR A 243 -7.43 4.01 31.77
C TYR A 243 -8.27 5.21 32.20
N LEU A 244 -9.23 5.60 31.36
CA LEU A 244 -10.16 6.71 31.66
C LEU A 244 -11.37 6.25 32.50
N GLY A 245 -11.34 5.02 33.02
CA GLY A 245 -12.41 4.45 33.85
C GLY A 245 -11.99 3.15 34.55
N PHE A 246 -12.89 2.58 35.34
CA PHE A 246 -12.66 1.31 36.05
C PHE A 246 -13.00 0.11 35.15
N TRP A 247 -12.17 -0.11 34.12
CA TRP A 247 -12.37 -1.19 33.16
C TRP A 247 -11.86 -2.52 33.70
N ARG A 248 -12.63 -3.59 33.44
CA ARG A 248 -12.29 -4.98 33.73
C ARG A 248 -12.64 -5.84 32.53
N ASP A 249 -12.06 -7.03 32.47
CA ASP A 249 -12.44 -8.01 31.46
C ASP A 249 -13.95 -8.25 31.43
N ASN A 250 -14.49 -8.37 30.21
CA ASN A 250 -15.93 -8.50 29.94
C ASN A 250 -16.78 -7.26 30.30
N SER A 251 -16.16 -6.10 30.59
CA SER A 251 -16.92 -4.85 30.71
C SER A 251 -17.64 -4.55 29.38
N PHE A 252 -18.93 -4.16 29.47
CA PHE A 252 -19.67 -3.73 28.31
C PHE A 252 -19.36 -2.27 28.01
N VAL A 253 -19.01 -1.99 26.73
CA VAL A 253 -18.69 -0.64 26.24
C VAL A 253 -19.64 -0.23 25.12
N GLN A 254 -19.87 1.07 25.00
CA GLN A 254 -20.71 1.66 23.95
C GLN A 254 -19.86 2.45 22.97
N ALA A 255 -20.26 2.46 21.68
CA ALA A 255 -19.59 3.26 20.68
C ALA A 255 -19.55 4.75 21.09
N GLY A 256 -18.39 5.39 20.92
CA GLY A 256 -18.14 6.77 21.34
C GLY A 256 -17.70 6.92 22.80
N GLN A 257 -17.71 5.87 23.60
CA GLN A 257 -17.26 5.91 25.00
C GLN A 257 -15.74 6.01 25.08
N GLU A 258 -15.22 6.98 25.83
CA GLU A 258 -13.79 7.09 26.10
C GLU A 258 -13.30 5.94 26.99
N LEU A 259 -12.27 5.24 26.53
CA LEU A 259 -11.75 4.06 27.21
C LEU A 259 -10.37 4.29 27.82
N PHE A 260 -9.45 4.78 27.01
CA PHE A 260 -8.04 4.86 27.30
C PHE A 260 -7.47 6.19 26.82
N THR A 261 -6.33 6.56 27.38
CA THR A 261 -5.46 7.60 26.83
C THR A 261 -4.03 7.06 26.76
N VAL A 262 -3.29 7.42 25.71
CA VAL A 262 -1.87 7.12 25.61
C VAL A 262 -1.10 8.41 25.74
N ILE A 263 -0.23 8.46 26.75
CA ILE A 263 0.59 9.61 27.10
C ILE A 263 1.99 9.38 26.52
N PRO A 264 2.48 10.24 25.60
CA PRO A 264 3.79 10.06 24.98
C PRO A 264 4.95 10.06 25.98
N ASN A 265 5.93 9.16 25.84
CA ASN A 265 7.08 9.03 26.76
C ASN A 265 8.08 10.19 26.69
N ARG A 266 8.15 10.90 25.57
CA ARG A 266 9.01 12.08 25.36
C ARG A 266 8.16 13.25 24.95
N ASN A 267 8.00 14.17 25.88
CA ASN A 267 7.36 15.42 25.62
C ASN A 267 8.32 16.57 25.95
N ASP A 268 8.83 17.21 24.90
CA ASP A 268 9.31 18.56 25.05
C ASP A 268 8.10 19.41 25.46
N VAL A 269 8.19 20.02 26.62
CA VAL A 269 7.08 20.77 27.19
C VAL A 269 7.01 22.12 26.48
N THR A 270 5.84 22.50 26.01
CA THR A 270 5.56 23.77 25.36
C THR A 270 4.46 24.51 26.12
N GLY A 271 4.62 25.79 26.34
CA GLY A 271 3.57 26.65 26.85
C GLY A 271 2.82 27.33 25.71
N GLU A 272 1.52 27.20 25.69
CA GLU A 272 0.64 27.91 24.77
C GLU A 272 -0.07 29.04 25.51
N VAL A 273 0.07 30.25 25.00
CA VAL A 273 -0.47 31.45 25.62
C VAL A 273 -1.35 32.18 24.63
N MET A 274 -2.56 32.49 25.03
CA MET A 274 -3.40 33.43 24.29
C MET A 274 -3.23 34.86 24.85
N ILE A 275 -2.74 35.78 24.03
CA ILE A 275 -2.60 37.17 24.38
C ILE A 275 -3.55 38.03 23.55
N PRO A 276 -4.26 39.00 24.17
CA PRO A 276 -5.12 39.95 23.48
C PRO A 276 -4.38 40.67 22.35
N SER A 277 -5.06 40.97 21.26
CA SER A 277 -4.48 41.68 20.10
C SER A 277 -3.94 43.04 20.45
N PHE A 278 -4.54 43.68 21.46
CA PHE A 278 -4.07 44.97 21.97
C PHE A 278 -2.71 44.83 22.67
N GLY A 279 -1.68 45.36 22.04
CA GLY A 279 -0.30 45.34 22.56
C GLY A 279 0.53 44.12 22.15
N ALA A 280 -0.03 43.13 21.48
CA ALA A 280 0.65 41.90 21.00
C ALA A 280 1.87 42.21 20.09
N GLY A 281 1.87 43.30 19.34
CA GLY A 281 3.01 43.72 18.52
C GLY A 281 4.31 44.04 19.30
N LYS A 282 4.26 44.06 20.63
CA LYS A 282 5.45 44.24 21.51
C LYS A 282 6.10 42.88 21.84
N VAL A 283 5.42 41.78 21.61
CA VAL A 283 5.93 40.42 21.87
C VAL A 283 6.79 40.00 20.69
N LYS A 284 7.99 39.52 20.98
CA LYS A 284 8.98 39.05 19.98
C LYS A 284 9.60 37.74 20.44
N PRO A 285 9.98 36.86 19.52
CA PRO A 285 10.77 35.68 19.84
C PRO A 285 12.03 36.03 20.64
N GLY A 286 12.40 35.18 21.59
CA GLY A 286 13.55 35.37 22.49
C GLY A 286 13.25 36.17 23.78
N GLN A 287 12.05 36.68 23.97
CA GLN A 287 11.67 37.36 25.22
C GLN A 287 11.43 36.36 26.36
N VAL A 288 11.78 36.76 27.58
CA VAL A 288 11.56 35.95 28.78
C VAL A 288 10.10 36.06 29.22
N ALA A 289 9.53 34.93 29.58
CA ALA A 289 8.21 34.80 30.16
C ALA A 289 8.31 34.23 31.59
N ASN A 290 7.68 34.87 32.55
CA ASN A 290 7.54 34.38 33.92
C ASN A 290 6.16 33.75 34.06
N ILE A 291 6.09 32.49 34.51
CA ILE A 291 4.87 31.72 34.55
C ILE A 291 4.57 31.32 35.99
N LYS A 292 3.35 31.62 36.42
CA LYS A 292 2.81 31.21 37.71
C LYS A 292 1.76 30.14 37.48
N MET A 293 1.99 28.96 38.05
CA MET A 293 1.09 27.82 37.88
C MET A 293 -0.06 27.86 38.87
N ASN A 294 -1.29 27.55 38.46
CA ASN A 294 -2.46 27.56 39.33
C ASN A 294 -2.39 26.46 40.41
N ASN A 295 -1.81 25.31 40.08
CA ASN A 295 -1.70 24.17 40.99
C ASN A 295 -0.52 24.26 41.96
N TYR A 296 0.38 25.24 41.75
CA TYR A 296 1.61 25.43 42.58
C TYR A 296 1.73 26.90 42.98
N PRO A 297 1.29 27.26 44.17
CA PRO A 297 1.36 28.65 44.67
C PRO A 297 2.77 29.23 44.52
N TYR A 298 2.89 30.37 43.83
CA TYR A 298 4.18 30.92 43.44
C TYR A 298 4.99 31.44 44.65
N GLU A 299 4.33 31.71 45.77
CA GLU A 299 4.97 32.11 47.06
C GLU A 299 5.78 30.94 47.64
N GLU A 300 5.34 29.69 47.41
CA GLU A 300 5.96 28.48 47.96
C GLU A 300 6.87 27.79 46.96
N TYR A 301 6.41 27.68 45.71
CA TYR A 301 7.11 26.92 44.67
C TYR A 301 7.97 27.78 43.75
N GLY A 302 7.71 29.09 43.67
CA GLY A 302 8.36 30.00 42.74
C GLY A 302 7.65 30.09 41.40
N MET A 303 8.32 30.69 40.42
CA MET A 303 7.83 30.89 39.06
C MET A 303 8.69 30.10 38.07
N LEU A 304 8.08 29.52 37.03
CA LEU A 304 8.80 28.94 35.90
C LEU A 304 9.30 30.07 34.98
N LYS A 305 10.47 29.87 34.38
CA LYS A 305 11.01 30.73 33.32
C LYS A 305 10.89 30.04 31.97
N GLY A 306 10.23 30.72 31.04
CA GLY A 306 10.15 30.27 29.64
C GLY A 306 10.70 31.33 28.70
N THR A 307 10.90 30.95 27.45
CA THR A 307 11.32 31.84 26.36
C THR A 307 10.29 31.80 25.24
N VAL A 308 9.87 32.98 24.79
CA VAL A 308 8.95 33.10 23.64
C VAL A 308 9.63 32.52 22.40
N GLN A 309 9.06 31.46 21.83
CA GLN A 309 9.53 30.81 20.60
C GLN A 309 8.94 31.48 19.37
N SER A 310 7.62 31.62 19.34
CA SER A 310 6.91 32.18 18.20
C SER A 310 5.62 32.90 18.59
N LEU A 311 5.15 33.75 17.69
CA LEU A 311 3.86 34.43 17.75
C LEU A 311 3.09 34.06 16.49
N SER A 312 1.81 33.64 16.62
CA SER A 312 0.96 33.32 15.46
C SER A 312 0.77 34.54 14.55
N ARG A 313 0.61 34.30 13.26
CA ARG A 313 0.31 35.39 12.29
C ARG A 313 -1.18 35.69 12.19
N LEU A 314 -2.02 34.78 12.68
CA LEU A 314 -3.48 34.87 12.65
C LEU A 314 -4.00 35.01 14.06
N THR A 315 -5.07 35.76 14.24
CA THR A 315 -5.81 35.89 15.49
C THR A 315 -6.81 34.77 15.65
N ASN A 316 -6.96 34.28 16.87
CA ASN A 316 -8.01 33.36 17.32
C ASN A 316 -9.01 34.15 18.19
N LYS A 317 -10.24 33.64 18.28
CA LYS A 317 -11.22 34.20 19.19
C LYS A 317 -11.02 33.65 20.60
N LEU A 318 -10.85 34.55 21.59
CA LEU A 318 -10.75 34.21 23.00
C LEU A 318 -12.03 34.69 23.69
N GLU A 319 -12.74 33.76 24.32
CA GLU A 319 -13.90 34.10 25.17
C GLU A 319 -13.41 34.61 26.52
N THR A 320 -13.85 35.81 26.90
CA THR A 320 -13.60 36.44 28.19
C THR A 320 -14.91 36.77 28.87
N ALA A 321 -14.86 37.06 30.18
CA ALA A 321 -16.05 37.46 30.95
C ALA A 321 -16.78 38.66 30.35
N ASN A 322 -16.12 39.50 29.54
CA ASN A 322 -16.65 40.71 28.92
C ASN A 322 -16.96 40.56 27.43
N GLY A 323 -16.95 39.34 26.91
CA GLY A 323 -17.22 39.02 25.49
C GLY A 323 -16.03 38.40 24.77
N THR A 324 -16.20 38.13 23.48
CA THR A 324 -15.20 37.49 22.61
C THR A 324 -14.22 38.58 22.11
N ILE A 325 -12.94 38.35 22.28
CA ILE A 325 -11.86 39.25 21.80
C ILE A 325 -10.92 38.51 20.86
N ASP A 326 -10.26 39.25 19.96
CA ASP A 326 -9.20 38.66 19.11
C ASP A 326 -7.89 38.54 19.92
N ALA A 327 -7.30 37.37 19.89
CA ALA A 327 -6.08 37.00 20.57
C ALA A 327 -5.06 36.33 19.65
N TYR A 328 -3.79 36.55 19.89
CA TYR A 328 -2.70 35.83 19.23
C TYR A 328 -2.23 34.67 20.09
N LEU A 329 -1.89 33.54 19.42
CA LEU A 329 -1.26 32.41 20.07
C LEU A 329 0.25 32.63 20.14
N VAL A 330 0.82 32.52 21.34
CA VAL A 330 2.27 32.58 21.60
C VAL A 330 2.73 31.24 22.10
N SER A 331 3.76 30.67 21.46
CA SER A 331 4.42 29.45 21.94
C SER A 331 5.62 29.82 22.79
N ILE A 332 5.74 29.21 23.98
CA ILE A 332 6.82 29.38 24.93
C ILE A 332 7.55 28.05 25.11
N THR A 333 8.86 28.05 25.00
CA THR A 333 9.72 26.93 25.32
C THR A 333 10.37 27.06 26.70
N PHE A 334 10.74 25.92 27.28
CA PHE A 334 11.37 25.81 28.57
C PHE A 334 12.79 25.23 28.43
N PRO A 335 13.81 26.04 28.10
CA PRO A 335 15.16 25.52 27.82
C PRO A 335 15.81 24.84 29.05
N GLU A 336 15.46 25.25 30.26
CA GLU A 336 15.94 24.68 31.53
C GLU A 336 14.98 23.60 32.09
N GLY A 337 14.00 23.17 31.30
CA GLY A 337 12.91 22.32 31.77
C GLY A 337 11.95 23.07 32.69
N LEU A 338 11.14 22.35 33.45
CA LEU A 338 10.14 22.89 34.36
C LEU A 338 10.73 23.19 35.74
N VAL A 339 11.86 23.90 35.77
CA VAL A 339 12.55 24.29 37.01
C VAL A 339 12.14 25.72 37.37
N THR A 340 11.70 25.92 38.62
CA THR A 340 11.32 27.24 39.13
C THR A 340 12.55 28.06 39.51
N ASN A 341 12.35 29.37 39.68
CA ASN A 341 13.39 30.29 40.18
C ASN A 341 13.86 29.95 41.62
N PHE A 342 13.17 29.04 42.35
CA PHE A 342 13.59 28.54 43.66
C PHE A 342 14.34 27.18 43.52
N GLY A 343 14.63 26.73 42.30
CA GLY A 343 15.36 25.49 42.05
C GLY A 343 14.52 24.22 42.22
N LYS A 344 13.21 24.36 42.36
CA LYS A 344 12.29 23.19 42.44
C LYS A 344 11.85 22.76 41.03
N THR A 345 11.96 21.48 40.72
CA THR A 345 11.35 20.92 39.50
C THR A 345 9.89 20.61 39.76
N LEU A 346 9.00 21.17 38.96
CA LEU A 346 7.57 20.93 39.08
C LEU A 346 7.22 19.66 38.29
N PRO A 347 6.66 18.59 38.90
CA PRO A 347 6.03 17.53 38.20
C PRO A 347 4.71 18.07 37.63
N LEU A 348 4.73 18.45 36.35
CA LEU A 348 3.52 18.91 35.69
C LEU A 348 2.84 17.75 35.03
N ASP A 349 1.60 17.51 35.44
CA ASP A 349 0.65 16.70 34.70
C ASP A 349 0.29 17.45 33.42
N PHE A 350 -0.09 16.68 32.39
CA PHE A 350 -0.49 17.25 31.10
C PHE A 350 -1.65 18.25 31.27
N GLU A 351 -1.61 19.37 30.54
CA GLU A 351 -2.59 20.47 30.56
C GLU A 351 -2.61 21.25 31.88
N ALA A 352 -1.46 21.57 32.43
CA ALA A 352 -1.37 22.47 33.58
C ALA A 352 -1.61 23.93 33.15
N LYS A 353 -2.55 24.62 33.84
CA LYS A 353 -2.91 26.00 33.56
C LYS A 353 -2.23 26.96 34.53
N GLY A 354 -1.95 28.16 34.04
CA GLY A 354 -1.34 29.21 34.83
C GLY A 354 -1.51 30.59 34.22
N SER A 355 -0.91 31.57 34.86
CA SER A 355 -0.79 32.93 34.35
C SER A 355 0.65 33.20 33.91
N VAL A 356 0.83 33.93 32.81
CA VAL A 356 2.13 34.27 32.26
C VAL A 356 2.29 35.78 32.15
N GLU A 357 3.48 36.29 32.52
CA GLU A 357 3.90 37.65 32.31
C GLU A 357 5.08 37.67 31.33
N ILE A 358 4.85 38.09 30.05
CA ILE A 358 5.90 38.24 29.03
C ILE A 358 6.58 39.62 29.22
N ILE A 359 7.90 39.61 29.40
CA ILE A 359 8.71 40.82 29.62
C ILE A 359 9.02 41.45 28.26
N THR A 360 8.24 42.44 27.87
CA THR A 360 8.37 43.11 26.57
C THR A 360 9.42 44.20 26.50
N ARG A 361 9.81 44.78 27.65
CA ARG A 361 10.93 45.74 27.78
C ARG A 361 11.65 45.48 29.09
N PRO A 362 12.97 45.25 29.09
CA PRO A 362 13.75 45.26 30.33
C PRO A 362 13.84 46.71 30.84
N LYS A 363 13.06 47.02 31.87
CA LYS A 363 13.16 48.32 32.59
C LYS A 363 14.06 48.14 33.79
N ARG A 364 15.00 49.09 34.00
CA ARG A 364 15.79 49.14 35.23
C ARG A 364 14.88 49.45 36.44
N LEU A 365 15.21 48.94 37.62
CA LEU A 365 14.42 49.13 38.85
C LEU A 365 14.08 50.58 39.11
N ILE A 366 15.01 51.50 38.80
CA ILE A 366 14.86 52.98 38.94
C ILE A 366 13.72 53.49 38.01
N GLU A 367 13.62 52.99 36.76
CA GLU A 367 12.57 53.41 35.82
C GLU A 367 11.17 52.97 36.28
N ARG A 368 11.06 51.77 36.92
CA ARG A 368 9.80 51.34 37.55
C ARG A 368 9.31 52.21 38.67
N LEU A 369 10.23 52.75 39.50
CA LEU A 369 9.90 53.71 40.57
C LEU A 369 9.41 55.05 40.02
N PHE A 370 10.01 55.56 38.95
CA PHE A 370 9.59 56.81 38.31
C PHE A 370 8.26 56.65 37.53
N ASP A 371 7.97 55.52 36.90
CA ASP A 371 6.68 55.27 36.24
C ASP A 371 5.51 55.18 37.23
N ASN A 372 5.74 54.61 38.42
CA ASN A 372 4.75 54.55 39.50
C ASN A 372 4.50 55.95 40.14
N LEU A 373 5.50 56.81 40.13
CA LEU A 373 5.35 58.21 40.61
C LEU A 373 4.61 59.09 39.58
N LYS A 374 4.88 58.91 38.29
CA LYS A 374 4.15 59.60 37.21
C LYS A 374 2.67 59.22 37.15
N SER A 375 2.32 57.89 37.27
CA SER A 375 0.94 57.46 37.25
C SER A 375 0.10 57.91 38.45
N LYS A 376 0.73 58.31 39.56
CA LYS A 376 0.05 58.91 40.72
C LYS A 376 -0.06 60.43 40.67
N GLY A 377 0.63 61.09 39.72
CA GLY A 377 0.61 62.58 39.58
C GLY A 377 -0.36 63.08 38.50
N GLU A 378 -1.03 62.19 37.77
CA GLU A 378 -2.04 62.52 36.75
C GLU A 378 -3.49 62.12 37.15
N LYS A 379 -3.78 62.12 38.46
CA LYS A 379 -5.17 62.08 38.99
C LYS A 379 -5.52 63.37 39.71
#